data_029e22c40dfaf40e676a14a306026b14
#
_entry.id   029e22c40dfaf40e676a14a306026b14
#
_cell.length_a   1.000
_cell.length_b   1.000
_cell.length_c   1.000
_cell.angle_alpha   90.00
_cell.angle_beta   90.00
_cell.angle_gamma   90.00
#
_symmetry.space_group_name_H-M   'P 1'
#
loop_
_entity.id
_entity.type
_entity.pdbx_description
1 polymer ?
#
loop_
_entity_poly.entity_id
_entity_poly.type
_entity_poly.pdbx_seq_one_letter_code
_entity_poly.pdbx_strand_id
1 'polypeptide(L)'
;DPKSIQEPRRLLILPGSRTKELSRHLPVMVQAAKLIKAEPLIVLPNESLAAQARLLIPEVADWDIQIGHLEGAAGRADVAIASSGTVTLECAWFRVPTVVLYRTSWITYLLGKLFIKVKHIAMPNVLAEREVFPELIQSAATPGNLAREANRFLDDSPRRVELREELDVIADSLGGKGAALRAARCVIRLLKN
;
A
#
# COMPACT_ATOMS: atom_id res chain seq x y z
N ASP A 1 -2.24 11.71 20.34
CA ASP A 1 -1.37 10.66 20.90
C ASP A 1 -0.77 9.87 19.74
N PRO A 2 0.57 9.80 19.61
CA PRO A 2 1.15 8.88 18.66
C PRO A 2 0.65 7.50 19.03
N LYS A 3 -0.03 6.80 18.12
CA LYS A 3 -0.45 5.42 18.35
C LYS A 3 0.76 4.65 18.89
N SER A 4 0.77 4.36 20.19
CA SER A 4 1.73 3.42 20.74
C SER A 4 1.58 2.13 19.96
N ILE A 5 2.68 1.50 19.59
CA ILE A 5 2.63 0.18 18.94
C ILE A 5 1.81 -0.71 19.87
N GLN A 6 0.68 -1.18 19.37
CA GLN A 6 -0.11 -2.18 20.09
C GLN A 6 0.57 -3.54 19.90
N GLU A 7 0.75 -4.27 20.94
CA GLU A 7 1.13 -5.68 20.85
C GLU A 7 -0.14 -6.54 20.83
N PRO A 8 -0.29 -7.50 19.89
CA PRO A 8 0.66 -7.80 18.79
C PRO A 8 0.64 -6.74 17.67
N ARG A 9 1.83 -6.43 17.14
CA ARG A 9 1.99 -5.53 15.97
C ARG A 9 1.29 -6.10 14.75
N ARG A 10 0.71 -5.25 13.90
CA ARG A 10 -0.05 -5.68 12.73
C ARG A 10 0.57 -5.23 11.42
N LEU A 11 0.81 -6.21 10.54
CA LEU A 11 1.26 -6.02 9.16
C LEU A 11 0.06 -6.09 8.21
N LEU A 12 -0.23 -5.01 7.52
CA LEU A 12 -1.24 -4.98 6.46
C LEU A 12 -0.62 -5.38 5.13
N ILE A 13 -1.22 -6.34 4.42
CA ILE A 13 -0.77 -6.85 3.13
C ILE A 13 -1.82 -6.53 2.07
N LEU A 14 -1.42 -5.74 1.07
CA LEU A 14 -2.28 -5.20 0.01
C LEU A 14 -1.72 -5.60 -1.37
N PRO A 15 -1.95 -6.85 -1.84
CA PRO A 15 -1.26 -7.39 -3.01
C PRO A 15 -1.76 -6.85 -4.35
N GLY A 16 -2.82 -6.06 -4.34
CA GLY A 16 -3.44 -5.48 -5.52
C GLY A 16 -4.89 -5.92 -5.73
N SER A 17 -5.52 -5.31 -6.72
CA SER A 17 -6.95 -5.50 -7.01
C SER A 17 -7.22 -6.36 -8.25
N ARG A 18 -6.18 -6.87 -8.90
CA ARG A 18 -6.29 -7.68 -10.13
C ARG A 18 -5.58 -9.01 -9.97
N THR A 19 -6.11 -10.05 -10.61
CA THR A 19 -5.53 -11.41 -10.61
C THR A 19 -4.04 -11.42 -10.98
N LYS A 20 -3.63 -10.64 -12.00
CA LYS A 20 -2.22 -10.55 -12.42
C LYS A 20 -1.32 -9.87 -11.39
N GLU A 21 -1.85 -8.92 -10.66
CA GLU A 21 -1.13 -8.26 -9.54
C GLU A 21 -1.00 -9.27 -8.39
N LEU A 22 -2.11 -9.86 -7.97
CA LEU A 22 -2.13 -10.88 -6.92
C LEU A 22 -1.10 -11.99 -7.17
N SER A 23 -1.10 -12.59 -8.35
CA SER A 23 -0.19 -13.70 -8.68
C SER A 23 1.29 -13.32 -8.69
N ARG A 24 1.62 -12.05 -8.93
CA ARG A 24 3.01 -11.55 -8.95
C ARG A 24 3.48 -11.03 -7.60
N HIS A 25 2.59 -10.43 -6.84
CA HIS A 25 2.93 -9.72 -5.61
C HIS A 25 2.79 -10.60 -4.37
N LEU A 26 1.67 -11.33 -4.25
CA LEU A 26 1.36 -12.09 -3.04
C LEU A 26 2.47 -13.08 -2.63
N PRO A 27 3.09 -13.86 -3.55
CA PRO A 27 4.15 -14.80 -3.15
C PRO A 27 5.34 -14.12 -2.47
N VAL A 28 5.72 -12.95 -2.96
CA VAL A 28 6.85 -12.17 -2.40
C VAL A 28 6.46 -11.53 -1.07
N MET A 29 5.23 -11.00 -0.98
CA MET A 29 4.71 -10.40 0.25
C MET A 29 4.58 -11.42 1.37
N VAL A 30 4.09 -12.63 1.07
CA VAL A 30 3.97 -13.72 2.05
C VAL A 30 5.34 -14.14 2.58
N GLN A 31 6.32 -14.30 1.70
CA GLN A 31 7.68 -14.61 2.15
C GLN A 31 8.31 -13.46 2.97
N ALA A 32 8.01 -12.21 2.63
CA ALA A 32 8.44 -11.06 3.43
C ALA A 32 7.77 -11.04 4.81
N ALA A 33 6.48 -11.32 4.88
CA ALA A 33 5.72 -11.32 6.13
C ALA A 33 6.30 -12.27 7.19
N LYS A 34 6.86 -13.41 6.76
CA LYS A 34 7.55 -14.35 7.66
C LYS A 34 8.81 -13.79 8.32
N LEU A 35 9.37 -12.73 7.74
CA LEU A 35 10.56 -12.04 8.23
C LEU A 35 10.25 -10.73 8.97
N ILE A 36 8.98 -10.34 9.00
CA ILE A 36 8.50 -9.12 9.65
C ILE A 36 7.96 -9.48 11.04
N LYS A 37 8.32 -8.68 12.03
CA LYS A 37 7.93 -8.87 13.44
C LYS A 37 6.51 -8.35 13.71
N ALA A 38 5.52 -8.82 12.93
CA ALA A 38 4.13 -8.40 13.03
C ALA A 38 3.18 -9.48 12.50
N GLU A 39 1.97 -9.53 13.02
CA GLU A 39 0.93 -10.45 12.55
C GLU A 39 0.36 -9.99 11.22
N PRO A 40 0.32 -10.85 10.19
CA PRO A 40 -0.17 -10.48 8.87
C PRO A 40 -1.69 -10.44 8.82
N LEU A 41 -2.23 -9.40 8.19
CA LEU A 41 -3.62 -9.27 7.76
C LEU A 41 -3.61 -8.98 6.25
N ILE A 42 -4.20 -9.84 5.45
CA ILE A 42 -4.36 -9.63 4.00
C ILE A 42 -5.71 -8.94 3.77
N VAL A 43 -5.73 -7.83 3.03
CA VAL A 43 -6.98 -7.22 2.60
C VAL A 43 -7.12 -7.30 1.09
N LEU A 44 -8.24 -7.85 0.64
CA LEU A 44 -8.58 -8.07 -0.76
C LEU A 44 -9.95 -7.45 -1.08
N PRO A 45 -10.17 -6.96 -2.32
CA PRO A 45 -11.40 -6.26 -2.65
C PRO A 45 -12.64 -7.18 -2.73
N ASN A 46 -12.46 -8.49 -2.97
CA ASN A 46 -13.58 -9.42 -3.15
C ASN A 46 -13.19 -10.88 -2.86
N GLU A 47 -14.21 -11.72 -2.67
CA GLU A 47 -14.06 -13.15 -2.37
C GLU A 47 -13.36 -13.93 -3.49
N SER A 48 -13.53 -13.55 -4.76
CA SER A 48 -12.87 -14.21 -5.89
C SER A 48 -11.34 -14.13 -5.77
N LEU A 49 -10.81 -12.95 -5.41
CA LEU A 49 -9.38 -12.77 -5.18
C LEU A 49 -8.92 -13.48 -3.89
N ALA A 50 -9.76 -13.57 -2.86
CA ALA A 50 -9.43 -14.33 -1.66
C ALA A 50 -9.33 -15.84 -1.94
N ALA A 51 -10.26 -16.38 -2.71
CA ALA A 51 -10.20 -17.78 -3.16
C ALA A 51 -8.94 -18.03 -4.01
N GLN A 52 -8.60 -17.12 -4.93
CA GLN A 52 -7.37 -17.21 -5.72
C GLN A 52 -6.11 -17.12 -4.87
N ALA A 53 -6.09 -16.27 -3.82
CA ALA A 53 -4.96 -16.16 -2.91
C ALA A 53 -4.69 -17.50 -2.18
N ARG A 54 -5.75 -18.14 -1.66
CA ARG A 54 -5.66 -19.44 -0.99
C ARG A 54 -5.20 -20.56 -1.92
N LEU A 55 -5.66 -20.55 -3.18
CA LEU A 55 -5.21 -21.51 -4.20
C LEU A 55 -3.75 -21.29 -4.61
N LEU A 56 -3.34 -20.04 -4.72
CA LEU A 56 -1.98 -19.68 -5.15
C LEU A 56 -0.94 -20.00 -4.08
N ILE A 57 -1.29 -19.76 -2.82
CA ILE A 57 -0.41 -19.95 -1.65
C ILE A 57 -1.22 -20.60 -0.53
N PRO A 58 -1.24 -21.94 -0.45
CA PRO A 58 -2.05 -22.66 0.54
C PRO A 58 -1.81 -22.21 1.99
N GLU A 59 -0.59 -21.81 2.34
CA GLU A 59 -0.23 -21.36 3.69
C GLU A 59 -1.00 -20.11 4.16
N VAL A 60 -1.54 -19.29 3.25
CA VAL A 60 -2.37 -18.14 3.66
C VAL A 60 -3.80 -18.54 4.02
N ALA A 61 -4.16 -19.83 3.91
CA ALA A 61 -5.46 -20.31 4.35
C ALA A 61 -5.68 -20.11 5.87
N ASP A 62 -4.58 -20.15 6.64
CA ASP A 62 -4.58 -19.97 8.10
C ASP A 62 -4.37 -18.50 8.50
N TRP A 63 -4.19 -17.61 7.53
CA TRP A 63 -4.00 -16.18 7.79
C TRP A 63 -5.33 -15.45 7.82
N ASP A 64 -5.36 -14.33 8.53
CA ASP A 64 -6.51 -13.42 8.52
C ASP A 64 -6.62 -12.74 7.15
N ILE A 65 -7.72 -13.05 6.43
CA ILE A 65 -8.04 -12.45 5.12
C ILE A 65 -9.35 -11.70 5.25
N GLN A 66 -9.28 -10.39 5.12
CA GLN A 66 -10.42 -9.49 5.16
C GLN A 66 -10.84 -9.08 3.74
N ILE A 67 -12.15 -9.04 3.50
CA ILE A 67 -12.72 -8.58 2.23
C ILE A 67 -13.23 -7.16 2.39
N GLY A 68 -12.65 -6.25 1.59
CA GLY A 68 -13.00 -4.82 1.66
C GLY A 68 -12.65 -4.16 3.00
N HIS A 69 -13.35 -3.08 3.32
CA HIS A 69 -13.22 -2.35 4.60
C HIS A 69 -11.77 -2.02 5.01
N LEU A 70 -10.98 -1.53 4.03
CA LEU A 70 -9.57 -1.18 4.24
C LEU A 70 -9.39 -0.16 5.37
N GLU A 71 -10.32 0.77 5.55
CA GLU A 71 -10.30 1.78 6.61
C GLU A 71 -10.15 1.16 8.01
N GLY A 72 -10.93 0.12 8.30
CA GLY A 72 -10.87 -0.58 9.58
C GLY A 72 -9.57 -1.36 9.78
N ALA A 73 -9.03 -1.94 8.72
CA ALA A 73 -7.75 -2.63 8.72
C ALA A 73 -6.58 -1.66 8.88
N ALA A 74 -6.57 -0.57 8.09
CA ALA A 74 -5.54 0.47 8.14
C ALA A 74 -5.51 1.18 9.50
N GLY A 75 -6.69 1.39 10.12
CA GLY A 75 -6.76 1.99 11.45
C GLY A 75 -6.04 1.18 12.55
N ARG A 76 -5.83 -0.12 12.34
CA ARG A 76 -5.17 -1.05 13.27
C ARG A 76 -3.77 -1.49 12.84
N ALA A 77 -3.34 -1.09 11.64
CA ALA A 77 -2.04 -1.49 11.10
C ALA A 77 -0.90 -0.61 11.65
N ASP A 78 0.22 -1.24 11.98
CA ASP A 78 1.47 -0.57 12.36
C ASP A 78 2.37 -0.33 11.16
N VAL A 79 2.30 -1.21 10.15
CA VAL A 79 3.04 -1.12 8.90
C VAL A 79 2.24 -1.82 7.79
N ALA A 80 2.43 -1.40 6.55
CA ALA A 80 1.85 -2.05 5.38
C ALA A 80 2.90 -2.42 4.33
N ILE A 81 2.60 -3.49 3.56
CA ILE A 81 3.23 -3.76 2.27
C ILE A 81 2.13 -3.68 1.22
N ALA A 82 2.27 -2.78 0.26
CA ALA A 82 1.23 -2.52 -0.73
C ALA A 82 1.77 -2.61 -2.16
N SER A 83 0.93 -3.09 -3.09
CA SER A 83 1.17 -2.89 -4.52
C SER A 83 1.07 -1.40 -4.86
N SER A 84 1.84 -0.94 -5.85
CA SER A 84 1.69 0.42 -6.36
C SER A 84 0.29 0.63 -6.97
N GLY A 85 -0.39 1.70 -6.56
CA GLY A 85 -1.74 2.05 -7.01
C GLY A 85 -2.42 3.04 -6.07
N THR A 86 -3.73 3.24 -6.27
CA THR A 86 -4.54 4.15 -5.42
C THR A 86 -4.55 3.76 -3.96
N VAL A 87 -4.37 2.47 -3.66
CA VAL A 87 -4.30 1.96 -2.28
C VAL A 87 -3.17 2.60 -1.47
N THR A 88 -2.10 3.07 -2.13
CA THR A 88 -1.01 3.79 -1.45
C THR A 88 -1.46 5.15 -0.92
N LEU A 89 -2.42 5.82 -1.60
CA LEU A 89 -3.05 7.04 -1.06
C LEU A 89 -3.95 6.76 0.14
N GLU A 90 -4.65 5.62 0.13
CA GLU A 90 -5.45 5.21 1.28
C GLU A 90 -4.54 4.92 2.49
N CYS A 91 -3.41 4.22 2.28
CA CYS A 91 -2.41 4.04 3.33
C CYS A 91 -1.89 5.39 3.86
N ALA A 92 -1.61 6.35 2.98
CA ALA A 92 -1.17 7.69 3.37
C ALA A 92 -2.27 8.43 4.15
N TRP A 93 -3.51 8.36 3.70
CA TRP A 93 -4.66 8.96 4.37
C TRP A 93 -4.84 8.44 5.81
N PHE A 94 -4.63 7.14 6.01
CA PHE A 94 -4.71 6.50 7.33
C PHE A 94 -3.40 6.55 8.12
N ARG A 95 -2.36 7.21 7.57
CA ARG A 95 -1.03 7.40 8.20
C ARG A 95 -0.34 6.08 8.52
N VAL A 96 -0.53 5.09 7.66
CA VAL A 96 0.11 3.78 7.78
C VAL A 96 1.46 3.82 7.07
N PRO A 97 2.59 3.64 7.78
CA PRO A 97 3.90 3.47 7.15
C PRO A 97 3.85 2.31 6.17
N THR A 98 4.21 2.57 4.91
CA THR A 98 3.98 1.60 3.83
C THR A 98 5.24 1.39 3.01
N VAL A 99 5.57 0.12 2.75
CA VAL A 99 6.55 -0.28 1.76
C VAL A 99 5.83 -0.64 0.47
N VAL A 100 6.16 0.04 -0.60
CA VAL A 100 5.50 -0.16 -1.90
C VAL A 100 6.30 -1.13 -2.74
N LEU A 101 5.64 -2.14 -3.28
CA LEU A 101 6.26 -3.02 -4.25
C LEU A 101 5.55 -2.92 -5.61
N TYR A 102 6.35 -3.08 -6.67
CA TYR A 102 5.81 -3.19 -8.02
C TYR A 102 6.57 -4.23 -8.82
N ARG A 103 5.83 -5.23 -9.30
CA ARG A 103 6.33 -6.25 -10.23
C ARG A 103 5.41 -6.35 -11.44
N THR A 104 5.99 -6.24 -12.60
CA THR A 104 5.29 -6.41 -13.89
C THR A 104 6.08 -7.33 -14.82
N SER A 105 5.59 -7.61 -16.02
CA SER A 105 6.37 -8.35 -16.99
C SER A 105 7.63 -7.55 -17.39
N TRP A 106 8.74 -8.24 -17.68
CA TRP A 106 9.97 -7.59 -18.09
C TRP A 106 9.79 -6.70 -19.33
N ILE A 107 8.94 -7.14 -20.27
CA ILE A 107 8.62 -6.37 -21.49
C ILE A 107 7.91 -5.08 -21.10
N THR A 108 6.86 -5.16 -20.26
CA THR A 108 6.12 -3.99 -19.79
C THR A 108 7.01 -3.03 -19.01
N TYR A 109 7.90 -3.57 -18.18
CA TYR A 109 8.84 -2.77 -17.40
C TYR A 109 9.84 -2.03 -18.31
N LEU A 110 10.42 -2.73 -19.29
CA LEU A 110 11.39 -2.15 -20.22
C LEU A 110 10.74 -1.05 -21.07
N LEU A 111 9.55 -1.31 -21.61
CA LEU A 111 8.79 -0.30 -22.34
C LEU A 111 8.42 0.88 -21.44
N GLY A 112 7.94 0.62 -20.22
CA GLY A 112 7.65 1.66 -19.24
C GLY A 112 8.89 2.54 -18.96
N LYS A 113 10.05 1.93 -18.72
CA LYS A 113 11.30 2.64 -18.46
C LYS A 113 11.77 3.50 -19.65
N LEU A 114 11.45 3.05 -20.88
CA LEU A 114 11.81 3.79 -22.09
C LEU A 114 10.90 5.02 -22.33
N PHE A 115 9.60 4.86 -22.06
CA PHE A 115 8.60 5.89 -22.39
C PHE A 115 8.16 6.74 -21.20
N ILE A 116 8.29 6.24 -19.97
CA ILE A 116 7.79 6.89 -18.76
C ILE A 116 8.97 7.41 -17.92
N LYS A 117 9.16 8.72 -17.94
CA LYS A 117 10.20 9.43 -17.16
C LYS A 117 9.67 9.89 -15.79
N VAL A 118 8.96 9.02 -15.07
CA VAL A 118 8.55 9.34 -13.69
C VAL A 118 9.62 8.90 -12.70
N LYS A 119 9.86 9.72 -11.69
CA LYS A 119 10.81 9.41 -10.61
C LYS A 119 10.21 8.42 -9.60
N HIS A 120 8.90 8.49 -9.39
CA HIS A 120 8.15 7.74 -8.40
C HIS A 120 6.91 7.08 -8.99
N ILE A 121 6.50 5.94 -8.44
CA ILE A 121 5.32 5.19 -8.86
C ILE A 121 4.22 5.11 -7.79
N ALA A 122 4.58 5.32 -6.52
CA ALA A 122 3.60 5.43 -5.44
C ALA A 122 2.99 6.83 -5.45
N MET A 123 1.67 6.90 -5.38
CA MET A 123 0.96 8.19 -5.46
C MET A 123 1.40 9.19 -4.39
N PRO A 124 1.64 8.83 -3.12
CA PRO A 124 2.16 9.75 -2.13
C PRO A 124 3.53 10.33 -2.50
N ASN A 125 4.43 9.52 -3.07
CA ASN A 125 5.75 9.97 -3.51
C ASN A 125 5.66 10.93 -4.69
N VAL A 126 4.72 10.67 -5.62
CA VAL A 126 4.45 11.56 -6.76
C VAL A 126 3.93 12.91 -6.28
N LEU A 127 2.99 12.94 -5.32
CA LEU A 127 2.44 14.17 -4.76
C LEU A 127 3.47 14.97 -3.96
N ALA A 128 4.35 14.27 -3.23
CA ALA A 128 5.40 14.90 -2.44
C ALA A 128 6.65 15.26 -3.25
N GLU A 129 6.74 14.84 -4.53
CA GLU A 129 7.92 14.94 -5.41
C GLU A 129 9.21 14.35 -4.82
N ARG A 130 9.07 13.45 -3.83
CA ARG A 130 10.16 12.76 -3.12
C ARG A 130 9.71 11.40 -2.60
N GLU A 131 10.67 10.58 -2.19
CA GLU A 131 10.37 9.30 -1.56
C GLU A 131 9.86 9.51 -0.12
N VAL A 132 8.57 9.25 0.08
CA VAL A 132 7.88 9.20 1.38
C VAL A 132 7.73 7.73 1.79
N PHE A 133 7.28 6.90 0.86
CA PHE A 133 7.22 5.46 1.00
C PHE A 133 8.35 4.81 0.19
N PRO A 134 9.15 3.90 0.76
CA PRO A 134 10.14 3.12 0.00
C PRO A 134 9.50 2.37 -1.16
N GLU A 135 10.07 2.49 -2.37
CA GLU A 135 9.59 1.81 -3.57
C GLU A 135 10.56 0.70 -3.99
N LEU A 136 10.09 -0.52 -3.92
CA LEU A 136 10.84 -1.70 -4.35
C LEU A 136 10.30 -2.22 -5.68
N ILE A 137 11.04 -1.96 -6.76
CA ILE A 137 10.61 -2.20 -8.13
C ILE A 137 11.34 -3.42 -8.70
N GLN A 138 10.61 -4.34 -9.34
CA GLN A 138 11.14 -5.50 -10.07
C GLN A 138 12.13 -6.33 -9.24
N SER A 139 13.42 -6.30 -9.58
CA SER A 139 14.47 -7.06 -8.90
C SER A 139 14.74 -6.61 -7.47
N ALA A 140 14.46 -5.35 -7.14
CA ALA A 140 14.56 -4.83 -5.77
C ALA A 140 13.44 -5.33 -4.86
N ALA A 141 12.28 -5.74 -5.42
CA ALA A 141 11.14 -6.25 -4.68
C ALA A 141 11.37 -7.69 -4.19
N THR A 142 12.39 -7.91 -3.36
CA THR A 142 12.70 -9.20 -2.74
C THR A 142 12.05 -9.30 -1.36
N PRO A 143 11.76 -10.53 -0.84
CA PRO A 143 11.24 -10.71 0.51
C PRO A 143 12.11 -10.03 1.58
N GLY A 144 13.44 -10.19 1.48
CA GLY A 144 14.38 -9.59 2.42
C GLY A 144 14.38 -8.06 2.41
N ASN A 145 14.29 -7.45 1.22
CA ASN A 145 14.23 -5.98 1.10
C ASN A 145 12.92 -5.44 1.66
N LEU A 146 11.77 -6.07 1.33
CA LEU A 146 10.47 -5.70 1.88
C LEU A 146 10.46 -5.78 3.40
N ALA A 147 10.97 -6.89 3.95
CA ALA A 147 11.02 -7.09 5.39
C ALA A 147 11.96 -6.10 6.07
N ARG A 148 13.10 -5.78 5.48
CA ARG A 148 14.04 -4.79 6.02
C ARG A 148 13.39 -3.42 6.17
N GLU A 149 12.75 -2.92 5.12
CA GLU A 149 12.10 -1.60 5.17
C GLU A 149 10.87 -1.60 6.10
N ALA A 150 10.07 -2.67 6.12
CA ALA A 150 8.95 -2.79 7.03
C ALA A 150 9.39 -2.85 8.51
N ASN A 151 10.39 -3.67 8.84
CA ASN A 151 10.94 -3.75 10.20
C ASN A 151 11.57 -2.41 10.62
N ARG A 152 12.20 -1.67 9.70
CA ARG A 152 12.71 -0.33 9.98
C ARG A 152 11.62 0.61 10.47
N PHE A 153 10.44 0.60 9.85
CA PHE A 153 9.29 1.37 10.36
C PHE A 153 8.78 0.87 11.72
N LEU A 154 8.86 -0.42 12.00
CA LEU A 154 8.44 -0.98 13.29
C LEU A 154 9.42 -0.66 14.42
N ASP A 155 10.72 -0.60 14.12
CA ASP A 155 11.78 -0.46 15.13
C ASP A 155 12.20 1.03 15.34
N ASP A 156 11.99 1.92 14.35
CA ASP A 156 12.38 3.34 14.38
C ASP A 156 11.19 4.25 14.71
N SER A 157 10.96 4.49 15.99
CA SER A 157 9.87 5.36 16.45
C SER A 157 10.00 6.82 15.99
N PRO A 158 11.17 7.49 16.04
CA PRO A 158 11.35 8.83 15.50
C PRO A 158 10.98 8.92 14.02
N ARG A 159 11.46 7.99 13.18
CA ARG A 159 11.14 7.98 11.76
C ARG A 159 9.64 7.82 11.47
N ARG A 160 8.92 7.06 12.31
CA ARG A 160 7.46 6.94 12.18
C ARG A 160 6.73 8.24 12.51
N VAL A 161 7.20 8.98 13.50
CA VAL A 161 6.62 10.29 13.84
C VAL A 161 6.81 11.25 12.67
N GLU A 162 8.02 11.40 12.18
CA GLU A 162 8.33 12.22 10.99
C GLU A 162 7.48 11.83 9.79
N LEU A 163 7.40 10.53 9.49
CA LEU A 163 6.58 10.04 8.38
C LEU A 163 5.10 10.40 8.54
N ARG A 164 4.56 10.33 9.75
CA ARG A 164 3.15 10.70 9.98
C ARG A 164 2.90 12.17 9.72
N GLU A 165 3.81 13.05 10.14
CA GLU A 165 3.73 14.48 9.83
C GLU A 165 3.78 14.72 8.31
N GLU A 166 4.65 14.01 7.59
CA GLU A 166 4.70 14.05 6.13
C GLU A 166 3.38 13.59 5.50
N LEU A 167 2.77 12.52 6.03
CA LEU A 167 1.51 11.97 5.54
C LEU A 167 0.31 12.88 5.88
N ASP A 168 0.36 13.64 6.98
CA ASP A 168 -0.64 14.66 7.29
C ASP A 168 -0.66 15.74 6.21
N VAL A 169 0.50 16.24 5.81
CA VAL A 169 0.61 17.23 4.73
C VAL A 169 0.04 16.69 3.40
N ILE A 170 0.34 15.43 3.07
CA ILE A 170 -0.21 14.79 1.85
C ILE A 170 -1.73 14.65 1.95
N ALA A 171 -2.25 14.16 3.08
CA ALA A 171 -3.68 14.00 3.30
C ALA A 171 -4.44 15.33 3.19
N ASP A 172 -3.89 16.40 3.77
CA ASP A 172 -4.47 17.74 3.68
C ASP A 172 -4.50 18.26 2.24
N SER A 173 -3.46 17.96 1.43
CA SER A 173 -3.38 18.33 0.02
C SER A 173 -4.45 17.68 -0.85
N LEU A 174 -4.99 16.52 -0.44
CA LEU A 174 -6.08 15.83 -1.13
C LEU A 174 -7.45 16.52 -0.99
N GLY A 175 -7.52 17.63 -0.22
CA GLY A 175 -8.67 18.53 -0.20
C GLY A 175 -9.85 18.11 0.67
N GLY A 176 -9.63 17.24 1.65
CA GLY A 176 -10.61 16.90 2.67
C GLY A 176 -11.90 16.22 2.16
N LYS A 177 -12.89 16.09 3.06
CA LYS A 177 -14.19 15.48 2.74
C LYS A 177 -14.97 16.26 1.68
N GLY A 178 -15.80 15.57 0.89
CA GLY A 178 -16.75 16.19 -0.05
C GLY A 178 -16.23 16.30 -1.50
N ALA A 179 -15.20 15.58 -1.90
CA ALA A 179 -14.70 15.55 -3.27
C ALA A 179 -15.81 15.22 -4.30
N ALA A 180 -16.65 14.22 -4.03
CA ALA A 180 -17.78 13.87 -4.89
C ALA A 180 -18.77 15.03 -5.07
N LEU A 181 -19.06 15.78 -4.00
CA LEU A 181 -19.95 16.94 -4.07
C LEU A 181 -19.32 18.08 -4.88
N ARG A 182 -18.01 18.32 -4.72
CA ARG A 182 -17.29 19.31 -5.53
C ARG A 182 -17.30 18.94 -7.00
N ALA A 183 -17.02 17.67 -7.33
CA ALA A 183 -17.08 17.15 -8.69
C ALA A 183 -18.48 17.28 -9.30
N ALA A 184 -19.54 16.89 -8.58
CA ALA A 184 -20.92 17.05 -9.02
C ALA A 184 -21.27 18.51 -9.30
N ARG A 185 -20.86 19.44 -8.44
CA ARG A 185 -21.07 20.88 -8.68
C ARG A 185 -20.35 21.38 -9.94
N CYS A 186 -19.13 20.91 -10.24
CA CYS A 186 -18.43 21.24 -11.46
C CYS A 186 -19.19 20.73 -12.70
N VAL A 187 -19.65 19.49 -12.70
CA VAL A 187 -20.46 18.93 -13.80
C VAL A 187 -21.74 19.72 -14.02
N ILE A 188 -22.51 20.00 -12.95
CA ILE A 188 -23.75 20.77 -13.04
C ILE A 188 -23.49 22.18 -13.61
N ARG A 189 -22.38 22.81 -13.23
CA ARG A 189 -22.03 24.14 -13.74
C ARG A 189 -21.73 24.11 -15.26
N LEU A 190 -21.08 23.04 -15.77
CA LEU A 190 -20.84 22.85 -17.19
C LEU A 190 -22.10 22.56 -18.00
N LEU A 191 -23.11 21.91 -17.41
CA LEU A 191 -24.37 21.61 -18.06
C LEU A 191 -25.35 22.81 -18.14
N LYS A 192 -25.07 23.88 -17.41
CA LYS A 192 -25.90 25.10 -17.38
C LYS A 192 -25.38 26.21 -18.30
N ASN A 193 -24.20 26.03 -18.92
CA ASN A 193 -23.64 26.86 -19.97
C ASN A 193 -23.82 26.19 -21.33
#